data_d9ce90dcfd87c44fa526fedb232ce97b
#
_entry.id   d9ce90dcfd87c44fa526fedb232ce97b
#
_cell.length_a   1.000
_cell.length_b   1.000
_cell.length_c   1.000
_cell.angle_alpha   90.00
_cell.angle_beta   90.00
_cell.angle_gamma   90.00
#
_symmetry.space_group_name_H-M   'P 1'
#
loop_
_entity.id
_entity.type
_entity.pdbx_description
1 polymer ?
#
loop_
_entity_poly.entity_id
_entity_poly.type
_entity_poly.pdbx_seq_one_letter_code
_entity_poly.pdbx_strand_id
1 'polypeptide(L)'
;MNFLNNTFEHLFVVESNKIDPQPGFDGTDPNDLMYQNQMDALEFVLSKDWNIGPYTALDIHRVLTRDIPFFENGHNSGCYRNCDVYIGGEACPASYLLSELMADSWFYYTEKLMNESKLSPLEIALISHNMFEVIHPFIDGNGRTGRLIFNKVLTQMGEKPRIIFFNDRFQYYESIQEFRENHFYNNKFVNLESFFDVI
;
A
#
# COMPACT_ATOMS: atom_id res chain seq x y z
N MET A 1 9.99 -27.45 16.62
CA MET A 1 8.95 -27.04 15.68
C MET A 1 8.59 -25.60 16.03
N ASN A 2 8.95 -24.64 15.19
CA ASN A 2 8.75 -23.23 15.47
C ASN A 2 7.25 -22.89 15.39
N PHE A 3 6.66 -22.48 16.49
CA PHE A 3 5.27 -21.97 16.57
C PHE A 3 5.03 -20.67 15.76
N LEU A 4 6.09 -20.07 15.20
CA LEU A 4 6.03 -18.84 14.40
C LEU A 4 5.35 -19.05 13.01
N ASN A 5 5.35 -20.26 12.46
CA ASN A 5 4.97 -20.51 11.07
C ASN A 5 3.46 -20.42 10.76
N ASN A 6 2.61 -20.13 11.74
CA ASN A 6 1.15 -20.07 11.55
C ASN A 6 0.49 -18.83 12.19
N THR A 7 1.25 -17.80 12.55
CA THR A 7 0.64 -16.54 13.00
C THR A 7 0.18 -15.73 11.79
N PHE A 8 -0.80 -14.85 11.99
CA PHE A 8 -1.25 -13.91 10.97
C PHE A 8 -0.09 -13.08 10.45
N GLU A 9 0.75 -12.56 11.34
CA GLU A 9 1.87 -11.68 11.03
C GLU A 9 2.89 -12.37 10.12
N HIS A 10 3.29 -13.60 10.47
CA HIS A 10 4.21 -14.38 9.64
C HIS A 10 3.62 -14.64 8.25
N LEU A 11 2.37 -15.09 8.17
CA LEU A 11 1.71 -15.36 6.90
C LEU A 11 1.56 -14.08 6.07
N PHE A 12 1.19 -12.95 6.69
CA PHE A 12 1.10 -11.67 6.00
C PHE A 12 2.44 -11.28 5.35
N VAL A 13 3.53 -11.34 6.11
CA VAL A 13 4.87 -10.97 5.62
C VAL A 13 5.31 -11.89 4.48
N VAL A 14 5.18 -13.20 4.67
CA VAL A 14 5.58 -14.20 3.66
C VAL A 14 4.79 -14.03 2.37
N GLU A 15 3.48 -13.92 2.45
CA GLU A 15 2.63 -13.80 1.25
C GLU A 15 2.85 -12.45 0.55
N SER A 16 3.00 -11.37 1.30
CA SER A 16 3.28 -10.05 0.76
C SER A 16 4.64 -9.99 0.04
N ASN A 17 5.69 -10.60 0.60
CA ASN A 17 7.01 -10.65 -0.03
C ASN A 17 7.05 -11.58 -1.24
N LYS A 18 6.24 -12.64 -1.29
CA LYS A 18 6.09 -13.48 -2.50
C LYS A 18 5.45 -12.73 -3.66
N ILE A 19 4.47 -11.85 -3.39
CA ILE A 19 3.84 -11.02 -4.42
C ILE A 19 4.87 -10.05 -5.02
N ASP A 20 5.76 -9.50 -4.17
CA ASP A 20 6.70 -8.42 -4.50
C ASP A 20 8.14 -8.80 -4.09
N PRO A 21 8.75 -9.81 -4.75
CA PRO A 21 10.07 -10.30 -4.37
C PRO A 21 11.15 -9.27 -4.68
N GLN A 22 12.05 -9.06 -3.73
CA GLN A 22 13.18 -8.14 -3.88
C GLN A 22 14.46 -8.93 -4.23
N PRO A 23 15.16 -8.60 -5.33
CA PRO A 23 16.42 -9.27 -5.67
C PRO A 23 17.45 -9.14 -4.54
N GLY A 24 18.06 -10.28 -4.18
CA GLY A 24 19.09 -10.33 -3.13
C GLY A 24 18.58 -10.52 -1.71
N PHE A 25 17.26 -10.60 -1.50
CA PHE A 25 16.64 -10.86 -0.22
C PHE A 25 15.75 -12.10 -0.27
N ASP A 26 15.72 -12.87 0.81
CA ASP A 26 14.72 -13.90 1.04
C ASP A 26 13.68 -13.38 2.05
N GLY A 27 12.72 -12.62 1.53
CA GLY A 27 11.65 -12.05 2.34
C GLY A 27 10.73 -13.08 3.04
N THR A 28 11.06 -14.37 2.96
CA THR A 28 10.37 -15.45 3.70
C THR A 28 11.20 -15.98 4.86
N ASP A 29 12.50 -15.65 4.93
CA ASP A 29 13.39 -16.00 6.04
C ASP A 29 13.23 -14.96 7.18
N PRO A 30 12.85 -15.38 8.40
CA PRO A 30 12.76 -14.48 9.56
C PRO A 30 14.06 -13.76 9.95
N ASN A 31 15.21 -14.22 9.47
CA ASN A 31 16.51 -13.56 9.69
C ASN A 31 16.85 -12.53 8.60
N ASP A 32 16.09 -12.48 7.52
CA ASP A 32 16.29 -11.52 6.44
C ASP A 32 15.80 -10.13 6.86
N LEU A 33 16.57 -9.10 6.50
CA LEU A 33 16.26 -7.72 6.83
C LEU A 33 14.90 -7.27 6.26
N MET A 34 14.58 -7.71 5.06
CA MET A 34 13.31 -7.37 4.42
C MET A 34 12.12 -7.97 5.16
N TYR A 35 12.25 -9.22 5.64
CA TYR A 35 11.24 -9.84 6.48
C TYR A 35 11.07 -9.07 7.78
N GLN A 36 12.17 -8.75 8.47
CA GLN A 36 12.15 -8.03 9.76
C GLN A 36 11.53 -6.63 9.61
N ASN A 37 11.93 -5.87 8.59
CA ASN A 37 11.37 -4.55 8.33
C ASN A 37 9.86 -4.62 8.04
N GLN A 38 9.40 -5.64 7.36
CA GLN A 38 7.97 -5.79 7.08
C GLN A 38 7.18 -6.24 8.33
N MET A 39 7.77 -7.03 9.22
CA MET A 39 7.19 -7.33 10.54
C MET A 39 7.04 -6.05 11.37
N ASP A 40 8.10 -5.24 11.46
CA ASP A 40 8.09 -3.96 12.17
C ASP A 40 7.04 -3.00 11.59
N ALA A 41 6.94 -2.93 10.25
CA ALA A 41 5.95 -2.10 9.58
C ALA A 41 4.51 -2.59 9.81
N LEU A 42 4.29 -3.90 9.88
CA LEU A 42 3.00 -4.47 10.21
C LEU A 42 2.61 -4.16 11.67
N GLU A 43 3.53 -4.33 12.62
CA GLU A 43 3.30 -3.97 14.03
C GLU A 43 2.97 -2.47 14.15
N PHE A 44 3.73 -1.61 13.49
CA PHE A 44 3.46 -0.17 13.41
C PHE A 44 2.05 0.11 12.90
N VAL A 45 1.65 -0.52 11.81
CA VAL A 45 0.33 -0.33 11.17
C VAL A 45 -0.83 -0.82 12.05
N LEU A 46 -0.65 -1.96 12.73
CA LEU A 46 -1.68 -2.53 13.59
C LEU A 46 -1.82 -1.82 14.95
N SER A 47 -0.86 -0.95 15.31
CA SER A 47 -0.99 -0.11 16.49
C SER A 47 -2.23 0.80 16.39
N LYS A 48 -2.94 0.95 17.52
CA LYS A 48 -4.13 1.79 17.65
C LYS A 48 -3.81 3.23 18.04
N ASP A 49 -2.54 3.54 18.25
CA ASP A 49 -2.12 4.83 18.82
C ASP A 49 -2.11 5.98 17.82
N TRP A 50 -2.40 5.70 16.54
CA TRP A 50 -2.42 6.68 15.48
C TRP A 50 -3.45 6.36 14.38
N ASN A 51 -3.87 7.37 13.64
CA ASN A 51 -4.80 7.27 12.51
C ASN A 51 -4.10 7.54 11.18
N ILE A 52 -4.72 7.06 10.09
CA ILE A 52 -4.25 7.37 8.74
C ILE A 52 -4.21 8.90 8.54
N GLY A 53 -3.18 9.38 7.89
CA GLY A 53 -2.94 10.78 7.62
C GLY A 53 -2.18 10.98 6.30
N PRO A 54 -1.94 12.22 5.85
CA PRO A 54 -1.33 12.50 4.56
C PRO A 54 0.12 11.98 4.43
N TYR A 55 0.79 11.73 5.56
CA TYR A 55 2.17 11.21 5.59
C TYR A 55 2.27 9.73 5.90
N THR A 56 1.15 9.05 6.12
CA THR A 56 1.09 7.62 6.49
C THR A 56 1.92 6.74 5.54
N ALA A 57 1.81 6.96 4.23
CA ALA A 57 2.57 6.18 3.27
C ALA A 57 4.10 6.37 3.41
N LEU A 58 4.55 7.60 3.69
CA LEU A 58 5.98 7.91 3.91
C LEU A 58 6.51 7.22 5.17
N ASP A 59 5.73 7.23 6.26
CA ASP A 59 6.13 6.62 7.52
C ASP A 59 6.20 5.10 7.43
N ILE A 60 5.20 4.45 6.81
CA ILE A 60 5.22 3.01 6.53
C ILE A 60 6.41 2.65 5.64
N HIS A 61 6.61 3.38 4.55
CA HIS A 61 7.70 3.12 3.60
C HIS A 61 9.07 3.29 4.27
N ARG A 62 9.22 4.25 5.17
CA ARG A 62 10.48 4.45 5.94
C ARG A 62 10.80 3.24 6.81
N VAL A 63 9.81 2.63 7.47
CA VAL A 63 10.03 1.42 8.27
C VAL A 63 10.37 0.24 7.37
N LEU A 64 9.62 0.06 6.27
CA LEU A 64 9.83 -1.03 5.30
C LEU A 64 11.21 -1.04 4.65
N THR A 65 11.78 0.13 4.42
CA THR A 65 13.01 0.29 3.61
C THR A 65 14.23 0.67 4.44
N ARG A 66 14.09 0.61 5.77
CA ARG A 66 15.17 0.93 6.71
C ARG A 66 16.38 0.00 6.48
N ASP A 67 17.57 0.61 6.36
CA ASP A 67 18.85 -0.07 6.23
C ASP A 67 18.97 -0.99 4.97
N ILE A 68 18.06 -0.85 4.02
CA ILE A 68 18.16 -1.54 2.73
C ILE A 68 19.09 -0.74 1.81
N PRO A 69 20.22 -1.33 1.33
CA PRO A 69 21.27 -0.57 0.61
C PRO A 69 20.79 0.16 -0.64
N PHE A 70 19.77 -0.36 -1.32
CA PHE A 70 19.17 0.30 -2.49
C PHE A 70 18.66 1.72 -2.15
N PHE A 71 18.03 1.88 -0.98
CA PHE A 71 17.48 3.16 -0.54
C PHE A 71 18.52 4.10 0.07
N GLU A 72 19.64 3.57 0.56
CA GLU A 72 20.75 4.38 1.05
C GLU A 72 21.55 5.04 -0.08
N ASN A 73 21.57 4.43 -1.27
CA ASN A 73 22.32 4.90 -2.44
C ASN A 73 21.57 5.93 -3.31
N GLY A 74 20.74 6.79 -2.71
CA GLY A 74 20.11 7.95 -3.38
C GLY A 74 18.61 7.80 -3.69
N HIS A 75 17.98 6.71 -3.27
CA HIS A 75 16.54 6.46 -3.44
C HIS A 75 15.73 6.66 -2.15
N ASN A 76 16.20 7.42 -1.26
CA ASN A 76 15.65 7.90 0.01
C ASN A 76 14.44 7.14 0.58
N SER A 77 14.69 6.35 1.62
CA SER A 77 13.67 5.70 2.43
C SER A 77 12.63 6.72 2.92
N GLY A 78 11.34 6.41 2.75
CA GLY A 78 10.25 7.29 3.17
C GLY A 78 10.14 8.61 2.40
N CYS A 79 10.60 8.65 1.13
CA CYS A 79 10.47 9.81 0.26
C CYS A 79 9.79 9.44 -1.05
N TYR A 80 8.98 10.33 -1.60
CA TYR A 80 8.41 10.15 -2.93
C TYR A 80 9.51 10.12 -3.99
N ARG A 81 9.28 9.32 -5.05
CA ARG A 81 10.18 9.29 -6.20
C ARG A 81 10.29 10.65 -6.89
N ASN A 82 11.42 10.92 -7.47
CA ASN A 82 11.70 12.12 -8.25
C ASN A 82 11.93 11.80 -9.75
N CYS A 83 11.57 10.59 -10.17
CA CYS A 83 11.69 10.12 -11.57
C CYS A 83 10.40 9.45 -12.01
N ASP A 84 10.26 9.28 -13.33
CA ASP A 84 9.13 8.56 -13.90
C ASP A 84 9.32 7.05 -13.72
N VAL A 85 8.22 6.36 -13.44
CA VAL A 85 8.17 4.90 -13.33
C VAL A 85 7.02 4.35 -14.18
N TYR A 86 7.13 3.08 -14.56
CA TYR A 86 6.18 2.40 -15.42
C TYR A 86 5.75 1.09 -14.78
N ILE A 87 4.46 0.77 -14.83
CA ILE A 87 3.91 -0.51 -14.36
C ILE A 87 3.18 -1.15 -15.55
N GLY A 88 3.54 -2.41 -15.85
CA GLY A 88 2.90 -3.12 -16.96
C GLY A 88 3.06 -2.43 -18.33
N GLY A 89 4.05 -1.55 -18.48
CA GLY A 89 4.26 -0.75 -19.69
C GLY A 89 3.52 0.59 -19.71
N GLU A 90 2.70 0.90 -18.71
CA GLU A 90 1.99 2.16 -18.58
C GLU A 90 2.71 3.13 -17.64
N ALA A 91 2.76 4.41 -18.01
CA ALA A 91 3.35 5.45 -17.19
C ALA A 91 2.53 5.70 -15.93
N CYS A 92 3.18 5.75 -14.78
CA CYS A 92 2.58 6.27 -13.55
C CYS A 92 2.51 7.81 -13.60
N PRO A 93 1.74 8.45 -12.70
CA PRO A 93 1.69 9.91 -12.59
C PRO A 93 3.08 10.54 -12.54
N ALA A 94 3.21 11.72 -13.13
CA ALA A 94 4.48 12.46 -13.10
C ALA A 94 4.93 12.75 -11.67
N SER A 95 6.22 12.64 -11.40
CA SER A 95 6.77 12.72 -10.04
C SER A 95 6.49 14.05 -9.34
N TYR A 96 6.40 15.16 -10.07
CA TYR A 96 6.08 16.48 -9.51
C TYR A 96 4.62 16.62 -8.99
N LEU A 97 3.74 15.69 -9.35
CA LEU A 97 2.34 15.66 -8.89
C LEU A 97 2.14 14.82 -7.61
N LEU A 98 3.14 14.06 -7.18
CA LEU A 98 2.95 13.06 -6.13
C LEU A 98 2.50 13.65 -4.79
N SER A 99 3.04 14.80 -4.39
CA SER A 99 2.63 15.43 -3.12
C SER A 99 1.15 15.83 -3.14
N GLU A 100 0.68 16.40 -4.25
CA GLU A 100 -0.73 16.77 -4.46
C GLU A 100 -1.62 15.52 -4.51
N LEU A 101 -1.26 14.52 -5.33
CA LEU A 101 -2.04 13.28 -5.47
C LEU A 101 -2.15 12.51 -4.15
N MET A 102 -1.09 12.50 -3.34
CA MET A 102 -1.11 11.81 -2.05
C MET A 102 -1.90 12.55 -0.98
N ALA A 103 -1.83 13.88 -0.94
CA ALA A 103 -2.56 14.67 0.05
C ALA A 103 -4.02 14.96 -0.37
N ASP A 104 -4.20 15.52 -1.58
CA ASP A 104 -5.47 16.09 -2.02
C ASP A 104 -6.35 15.10 -2.78
N SER A 105 -5.78 13.90 -3.12
CA SER A 105 -6.59 12.83 -3.71
C SER A 105 -6.60 11.61 -2.79
N TRP A 106 -5.50 10.88 -2.66
CA TRP A 106 -5.50 9.63 -1.90
C TRP A 106 -5.96 9.80 -0.45
N PHE A 107 -5.33 10.69 0.32
CA PHE A 107 -5.67 10.85 1.74
C PHE A 107 -7.07 11.48 1.89
N TYR A 108 -7.35 12.56 1.17
CA TYR A 108 -8.64 13.24 1.22
C TYR A 108 -9.81 12.28 0.93
N TYR A 109 -9.75 11.53 -0.17
CA TYR A 109 -10.85 10.61 -0.51
C TYR A 109 -10.89 9.39 0.43
N THR A 110 -9.76 8.87 0.91
CA THR A 110 -9.75 7.81 1.92
C THR A 110 -10.46 8.26 3.19
N GLU A 111 -10.12 9.43 3.71
CA GLU A 111 -10.76 10.00 4.91
C GLU A 111 -12.25 10.25 4.69
N LYS A 112 -12.62 10.84 3.56
CA LYS A 112 -14.01 11.09 3.19
C LYS A 112 -14.82 9.79 3.08
N LEU A 113 -14.26 8.76 2.44
CA LEU A 113 -14.91 7.44 2.34
C LEU A 113 -15.14 6.81 3.73
N MET A 114 -14.16 6.87 4.61
CA MET A 114 -14.29 6.32 5.97
C MET A 114 -15.37 7.03 6.80
N ASN A 115 -15.60 8.31 6.56
CA ASN A 115 -16.51 9.12 7.38
C ASN A 115 -17.93 9.27 6.79
N GLU A 116 -18.08 9.26 5.47
CA GLU A 116 -19.30 9.71 4.80
C GLU A 116 -19.94 8.64 3.90
N SER A 117 -19.19 7.61 3.45
CA SER A 117 -19.75 6.60 2.55
C SER A 117 -20.55 5.53 3.29
N LYS A 118 -21.41 4.81 2.55
CA LYS A 118 -22.14 3.61 3.05
C LYS A 118 -21.44 2.31 2.67
N LEU A 119 -20.27 2.39 2.08
CA LEU A 119 -19.45 1.23 1.71
C LEU A 119 -18.99 0.47 2.94
N SER A 120 -18.79 -0.83 2.79
CA SER A 120 -18.19 -1.63 3.85
C SER A 120 -16.73 -1.23 4.09
N PRO A 121 -16.18 -1.46 5.29
CA PRO A 121 -14.76 -1.23 5.56
C PRO A 121 -13.82 -1.91 4.56
N LEU A 122 -14.19 -3.09 4.05
CA LEU A 122 -13.40 -3.80 3.05
C LEU A 122 -13.38 -3.07 1.69
N GLU A 123 -14.52 -2.58 1.22
CA GLU A 123 -14.59 -1.80 -0.02
C GLU A 123 -13.78 -0.51 0.09
N ILE A 124 -13.89 0.20 1.21
CA ILE A 124 -13.12 1.43 1.47
C ILE A 124 -11.62 1.13 1.48
N ALA A 125 -11.20 0.06 2.14
CA ALA A 125 -9.80 -0.33 2.20
C ALA A 125 -9.25 -0.71 0.81
N LEU A 126 -10.05 -1.40 -0.02
CA LEU A 126 -9.69 -1.74 -1.40
C LEU A 126 -9.58 -0.50 -2.28
N ILE A 127 -10.53 0.44 -2.20
CA ILE A 127 -10.49 1.70 -2.96
C ILE A 127 -9.24 2.50 -2.58
N SER A 128 -8.99 2.69 -1.28
CA SER A 128 -7.81 3.40 -0.79
C SER A 128 -6.51 2.76 -1.26
N HIS A 129 -6.44 1.43 -1.21
CA HIS A 129 -5.31 0.66 -1.68
C HIS A 129 -5.10 0.84 -3.20
N ASN A 130 -6.14 0.68 -4.00
CA ASN A 130 -6.06 0.81 -5.45
C ASN A 130 -5.68 2.23 -5.89
N MET A 131 -6.22 3.27 -5.23
CA MET A 131 -5.77 4.65 -5.44
C MET A 131 -4.27 4.81 -5.20
N PHE A 132 -3.76 4.25 -4.09
CA PHE A 132 -2.35 4.29 -3.76
C PHE A 132 -1.49 3.58 -4.82
N GLU A 133 -1.88 2.38 -5.25
CA GLU A 133 -1.16 1.61 -6.28
C GLU A 133 -1.16 2.32 -7.64
N VAL A 134 -2.24 3.00 -8.01
CA VAL A 134 -2.32 3.80 -9.24
C VAL A 134 -1.37 5.01 -9.20
N ILE A 135 -1.26 5.68 -8.05
CA ILE A 135 -0.31 6.80 -7.86
C ILE A 135 1.14 6.30 -7.92
N HIS A 136 1.40 5.17 -7.29
CA HIS A 136 2.73 4.53 -7.23
C HIS A 136 3.84 5.49 -6.79
N PRO A 137 3.74 6.03 -5.56
CA PRO A 137 4.51 7.20 -5.18
C PRO A 137 6.00 6.95 -4.91
N PHE A 138 6.42 5.69 -4.77
CA PHE A 138 7.81 5.33 -4.47
C PHE A 138 8.51 4.72 -5.69
N ILE A 139 9.84 4.68 -5.66
CA ILE A 139 10.62 4.02 -6.70
C ILE A 139 10.53 2.50 -6.62
N ASP A 140 10.31 1.98 -5.40
CA ASP A 140 10.13 0.57 -5.08
C ASP A 140 9.38 0.45 -3.74
N GLY A 141 8.86 -0.74 -3.40
CA GLY A 141 8.13 -1.01 -2.16
C GLY A 141 6.68 -0.54 -2.13
N ASN A 142 6.13 -0.09 -3.27
CA ASN A 142 4.73 0.37 -3.33
C ASN A 142 3.76 -0.74 -2.94
N GLY A 143 3.82 -1.91 -3.55
CA GLY A 143 2.90 -3.01 -3.26
C GLY A 143 2.92 -3.42 -1.78
N ARG A 144 4.09 -3.51 -1.15
CA ARG A 144 4.22 -3.80 0.29
C ARG A 144 3.61 -2.69 1.15
N THR A 145 3.90 -1.43 0.82
CA THR A 145 3.30 -0.26 1.49
C THR A 145 1.79 -0.22 1.32
N GLY A 146 1.29 -0.45 0.11
CA GLY A 146 -0.14 -0.47 -0.20
C GLY A 146 -0.91 -1.54 0.59
N ARG A 147 -0.36 -2.76 0.70
CA ARG A 147 -0.98 -3.82 1.50
C ARG A 147 -0.99 -3.52 3.00
N LEU A 148 -0.02 -2.78 3.50
CA LEU A 148 -0.02 -2.26 4.87
C LEU A 148 -1.05 -1.14 5.07
N ILE A 149 -1.17 -0.20 4.13
CA ILE A 149 -2.23 0.83 4.11
C ILE A 149 -3.62 0.19 4.12
N PHE A 150 -3.85 -0.82 3.28
CA PHE A 150 -5.10 -1.59 3.26
C PHE A 150 -5.47 -2.10 4.64
N ASN A 151 -4.51 -2.68 5.36
CA ASN A 151 -4.73 -3.19 6.72
C ASN A 151 -4.90 -2.05 7.75
N LYS A 152 -4.25 -0.91 7.56
CA LYS A 152 -4.46 0.27 8.43
C LYS A 152 -5.89 0.79 8.31
N VAL A 153 -6.42 0.92 7.10
CA VAL A 153 -7.80 1.34 6.87
C VAL A 153 -8.77 0.35 7.52
N LEU A 154 -8.62 -0.96 7.28
CA LEU A 154 -9.46 -2.00 7.90
C LEU A 154 -9.48 -1.89 9.43
N THR A 155 -8.29 -1.86 10.05
CA THR A 155 -8.20 -1.86 11.52
C THR A 155 -8.70 -0.57 12.15
N GLN A 156 -8.51 0.56 11.49
CA GLN A 156 -9.04 1.85 11.94
C GLN A 156 -10.58 1.90 11.87
N MET A 157 -11.19 1.17 10.94
CA MET A 157 -12.63 0.99 10.85
C MET A 157 -13.19 -0.16 11.71
N GLY A 158 -12.35 -0.75 12.57
CA GLY A 158 -12.76 -1.79 13.51
C GLY A 158 -12.80 -3.21 12.95
N GLU A 159 -12.35 -3.41 11.72
CA GLU A 159 -12.24 -4.72 11.09
C GLU A 159 -10.93 -5.43 11.45
N LYS A 160 -10.93 -6.75 11.24
CA LYS A 160 -9.70 -7.53 11.37
C LYS A 160 -8.79 -7.33 10.16
N PRO A 161 -7.46 -7.32 10.35
CA PRO A 161 -6.53 -7.27 9.24
C PRO A 161 -6.67 -8.53 8.36
N ARG A 162 -6.31 -8.40 7.07
CA ARG A 162 -6.43 -9.46 6.06
C ARG A 162 -5.13 -9.67 5.30
N ILE A 163 -4.99 -10.84 4.71
CA ILE A 163 -3.87 -11.24 3.87
C ILE A 163 -4.35 -11.30 2.42
N ILE A 164 -3.58 -10.69 1.52
CA ILE A 164 -3.68 -10.93 0.08
C ILE A 164 -2.70 -12.06 -0.22
N PHE A 165 -3.20 -13.20 -0.64
CA PHE A 165 -2.36 -14.38 -0.89
C PHE A 165 -1.71 -14.33 -2.26
N PHE A 166 -0.49 -14.82 -2.36
CA PHE A 166 0.25 -14.93 -3.61
C PHE A 166 -0.51 -15.69 -4.71
N ASN A 167 -1.28 -16.70 -4.32
CA ASN A 167 -2.08 -17.46 -5.27
C ASN A 167 -3.18 -16.62 -5.93
N ASP A 168 -3.65 -15.56 -5.26
CA ASP A 168 -4.70 -14.66 -5.74
C ASP A 168 -4.12 -13.40 -6.42
N ARG A 169 -2.81 -13.35 -6.65
CA ARG A 169 -2.11 -12.14 -7.17
C ARG A 169 -2.62 -11.67 -8.53
N PHE A 170 -3.14 -12.56 -9.37
CA PHE A 170 -3.65 -12.16 -10.69
C PHE A 170 -4.95 -11.37 -10.54
N GLN A 171 -5.89 -11.83 -9.70
CA GLN A 171 -7.11 -11.09 -9.39
C GLN A 171 -6.80 -9.77 -8.68
N TYR A 172 -5.79 -9.77 -7.81
CA TYR A 172 -5.28 -8.57 -7.15
C TYR A 172 -4.76 -7.54 -8.15
N TYR A 173 -3.91 -7.92 -9.11
CA TYR A 173 -3.44 -7.00 -10.15
C TYR A 173 -4.56 -6.56 -11.10
N GLU A 174 -5.47 -7.44 -11.44
CA GLU A 174 -6.64 -7.13 -12.28
C GLU A 174 -7.52 -6.06 -11.61
N SER A 175 -7.76 -6.15 -10.30
CA SER A 175 -8.54 -5.15 -9.56
C SER A 175 -7.90 -3.76 -9.56
N ILE A 176 -6.58 -3.68 -9.48
CA ILE A 176 -5.84 -2.40 -9.56
C ILE A 176 -5.95 -1.82 -10.97
N GLN A 177 -5.78 -2.65 -11.99
CA GLN A 177 -5.87 -2.22 -13.38
C GLN A 177 -7.28 -1.74 -13.74
N GLU A 178 -8.31 -2.49 -13.37
CA GLU A 178 -9.71 -2.12 -13.56
C GLU A 178 -10.05 -0.79 -12.85
N PHE A 179 -9.56 -0.62 -11.62
CA PHE A 179 -9.73 0.63 -10.89
C PHE A 179 -9.06 1.79 -11.62
N ARG A 180 -7.84 1.60 -12.12
CA ARG A 180 -7.12 2.60 -12.90
C ARG A 180 -7.89 3.02 -14.15
N GLU A 181 -8.36 2.07 -14.95
CA GLU A 181 -9.11 2.32 -16.19
C GLU A 181 -10.41 3.09 -15.95
N ASN A 182 -11.10 2.81 -14.84
CA ASN A 182 -12.38 3.44 -14.52
C ASN A 182 -12.24 4.78 -13.79
N HIS A 183 -11.16 4.98 -13.04
CA HIS A 183 -11.07 6.10 -12.09
C HIS A 183 -9.84 6.99 -12.23
N PHE A 184 -8.95 6.74 -13.20
CA PHE A 184 -7.73 7.54 -13.35
C PHE A 184 -7.51 7.95 -14.80
N TYR A 185 -7.53 9.28 -15.07
CA TYR A 185 -7.33 9.82 -16.42
C TYR A 185 -6.58 11.16 -16.37
N ASN A 186 -5.63 11.36 -17.28
CA ASN A 186 -4.80 12.59 -17.36
C ASN A 186 -4.21 13.04 -16.01
N ASN A 187 -3.62 12.09 -15.27
CA ASN A 187 -3.05 12.31 -13.92
C ASN A 187 -4.05 12.83 -12.88
N LYS A 188 -5.32 12.52 -13.03
CA LYS A 188 -6.38 12.87 -12.07
C LYS A 188 -7.28 11.70 -11.81
N PHE A 189 -7.74 11.59 -10.57
CA PHE A 189 -8.84 10.69 -10.26
C PHE A 189 -10.15 11.29 -10.74
N VAL A 190 -11.00 10.43 -11.32
CA VAL A 190 -12.31 10.78 -11.88
C VAL A 190 -13.37 9.82 -11.33
N ASN A 191 -14.64 10.24 -11.39
CA ASN A 191 -15.80 9.41 -11.00
C ASN A 191 -15.76 8.89 -9.54
N LEU A 192 -14.97 9.48 -8.66
CA LEU A 192 -14.90 9.06 -7.25
C LEU A 192 -16.19 9.41 -6.49
N GLU A 193 -16.94 10.40 -6.96
CA GLU A 193 -18.23 10.78 -6.34
C GLU A 193 -19.26 9.64 -6.39
N SER A 194 -19.16 8.72 -7.35
CA SER A 194 -20.02 7.54 -7.44
C SER A 194 -19.95 6.63 -6.21
N PHE A 195 -18.87 6.68 -5.45
CA PHE A 195 -18.74 5.92 -4.20
C PHE A 195 -19.57 6.48 -3.04
N PHE A 196 -20.10 7.70 -3.17
CA PHE A 196 -20.94 8.36 -2.17
C PHE A 196 -22.44 8.27 -2.51
N ASP A 197 -22.77 8.01 -3.77
CA ASP A 197 -24.14 7.96 -4.28
C ASP A 197 -24.80 6.57 -4.12
N VAL A 198 -24.19 5.64 -3.40
CA VAL A 198 -24.76 4.31 -3.15
C VAL A 198 -25.91 4.44 -2.16
N ILE A 199 -27.13 4.45 -2.70
CA ILE A 199 -28.41 4.49 -1.96
C ILE A 199 -28.77 3.10 -1.45
#